data_497c20d05b684bf5fef437008a4907e3
#
_entry.id   497c20d05b684bf5fef437008a4907e3
#
_cell.length_a   1.000
_cell.length_b   1.000
_cell.length_c   1.000
_cell.angle_alpha   90.00
_cell.angle_beta   90.00
_cell.angle_gamma   90.00
#
_symmetry.space_group_name_H-M   'P 1'
#
loop_
_entity.id
_entity.type
_entity.pdbx_description
1 polymer ?
#
loop_
_entity_poly.entity_id
_entity_poly.type
_entity_poly.pdbx_seq_one_letter_code
_entity_poly.pdbx_strand_id
1 'polypeptide(L)'
;MKDPEVQLEQEFVSAPLVDINGQVGAEVTYKGEKVKYTATQLVSMYLSKIKATASAELKLPVSDMVMSVPAWFTDSQRRSLMDAAEIAGLKLLRLMNDTTAAALGYGITKLDLPTGDEKPRRVAFIDIGHSNYTCSIVEFRKGELSVKSTAYDRHFGGRDFDKALVEHFAAEFKEKYKIDIKTNGKAMVRVQAAAEKMKKILSANQQAPLNIESLMNDVDVNGMMTRQELEALVEPLLKRAHVPLEQALLEAKLKVEDIDIIELVGGCTRVPALKERIQTFFGKTLSFTLNQDEAIARGCAFSCAILSPVFRVRDFAIHDIVNYPIEFTWEKSPDIPDEDTSLTVFNRGGVMPSTKILTFYRKENFNLEAKYAKPELLPGKMDPWIGRFSVKGVKPDSKDDFMICKLKARLNLHGILNVEQGYYVEDMEVEEPIPEEKDAEKKDPEVSLENSSNLVSPPPILGKRSVEEDEPVSLRCEPPAKRPYSTTKTSLTPDLKAMDTDATEKPKTRKVKKQVRKGDLPVVPGTSSLDDASKTSAAEAEADMIMSDKLVADTEDKKNELETYIYDVRNKIDDAYAEFASDDEKTKLKAKLEQAEVS
;
A
#
# COMPACT_ATOMS: atom_id res chain seq x y z
N MET A 1 -10.87 14.88 13.19
CA MET A 1 -11.23 16.31 12.99
C MET A 1 -10.27 17.32 13.63
N LYS A 2 -9.63 17.02 14.78
CA LYS A 2 -8.64 17.93 15.42
C LYS A 2 -7.23 17.85 14.85
N ASP A 3 -6.99 16.91 13.94
CA ASP A 3 -5.69 16.73 13.28
C ASP A 3 -5.48 17.86 12.27
N PRO A 4 -4.32 18.54 12.26
CA PRO A 4 -4.01 19.61 11.32
C PRO A 4 -4.08 19.15 9.85
N GLU A 5 -3.74 17.89 9.56
CA GLU A 5 -3.82 17.33 8.21
C GLU A 5 -5.27 17.28 7.69
N VAL A 6 -6.22 16.91 8.55
CA VAL A 6 -7.65 16.89 8.19
C VAL A 6 -8.17 18.31 7.92
N GLN A 7 -7.70 19.30 8.68
CA GLN A 7 -8.07 20.68 8.46
C GLN A 7 -7.53 21.25 7.14
N LEU A 8 -6.30 20.87 6.78
CA LEU A 8 -5.71 21.23 5.48
C LEU A 8 -6.47 20.58 4.31
N GLU A 9 -6.86 19.31 4.46
CA GLU A 9 -7.64 18.63 3.41
C GLU A 9 -9.02 19.25 3.20
N GLN A 10 -9.65 19.82 4.23
CA GLN A 10 -10.95 20.49 4.09
C GLN A 10 -10.91 21.66 3.07
N GLU A 11 -9.75 22.28 2.84
CA GLU A 11 -9.59 23.33 1.83
C GLU A 11 -9.68 22.79 0.39
N PHE A 12 -9.41 21.50 0.19
CA PHE A 12 -9.40 20.86 -1.12
C PHE A 12 -10.65 20.02 -1.38
N VAL A 13 -11.43 19.68 -0.36
CA VAL A 13 -12.64 18.85 -0.44
C VAL A 13 -13.88 19.72 -0.32
N SER A 14 -14.78 19.62 -1.30
CA SER A 14 -16.02 20.40 -1.31
C SER A 14 -17.09 19.93 -0.32
N ALA A 15 -17.07 18.64 0.04
CA ALA A 15 -17.98 18.09 1.04
C ALA A 15 -17.48 18.40 2.47
N PRO A 16 -18.37 18.78 3.43
CA PRO A 16 -17.98 18.96 4.81
C PRO A 16 -17.40 17.68 5.41
N LEU A 17 -16.16 17.76 5.92
CA LEU A 17 -15.56 16.67 6.69
C LEU A 17 -16.14 16.67 8.10
N VAL A 18 -16.51 15.51 8.60
CA VAL A 18 -17.21 15.31 9.89
C VAL A 18 -16.55 14.21 10.71
N ASP A 19 -16.74 14.29 12.02
CA ASP A 19 -16.37 13.21 12.95
C ASP A 19 -17.50 12.17 13.00
N ILE A 20 -17.17 10.90 12.82
CA ILE A 20 -18.08 9.77 12.94
C ILE A 20 -17.44 8.78 13.90
N ASN A 21 -17.80 8.86 15.19
CA ASN A 21 -17.26 7.97 16.22
C ASN A 21 -15.72 7.96 16.29
N GLY A 22 -15.08 9.12 16.14
CA GLY A 22 -13.62 9.26 16.15
C GLY A 22 -12.94 9.00 14.80
N GLN A 23 -13.70 8.62 13.77
CA GLN A 23 -13.21 8.46 12.41
C GLN A 23 -13.55 9.70 11.56
N VAL A 24 -12.69 10.01 10.61
CA VAL A 24 -12.98 11.05 9.60
C VAL A 24 -13.97 10.51 8.59
N GLY A 25 -14.97 11.30 8.26
CA GLY A 25 -15.95 11.02 7.21
C GLY A 25 -16.40 12.30 6.53
N ALA A 26 -17.34 12.20 5.62
CA ALA A 26 -17.97 13.32 4.96
C ALA A 26 -19.49 13.28 5.11
N GLU A 27 -20.11 14.46 5.18
CA GLU A 27 -21.56 14.64 5.09
C GLU A 27 -21.94 14.96 3.65
N VAL A 28 -22.81 14.15 3.08
CA VAL A 28 -23.28 14.28 1.69
C VAL A 28 -24.80 14.21 1.64
N THR A 29 -25.40 14.69 0.54
CA THR A 29 -26.84 14.53 0.30
C THR A 29 -27.04 13.30 -0.58
N TYR A 30 -27.76 12.29 -0.06
CA TYR A 30 -28.13 11.08 -0.78
C TYR A 30 -29.64 10.90 -0.75
N LYS A 31 -30.30 10.76 -1.90
CA LYS A 31 -31.76 10.67 -2.07
C LYS A 31 -32.53 11.80 -1.36
N GLY A 32 -31.94 13.01 -1.33
CA GLY A 32 -32.55 14.20 -0.70
C GLY A 32 -32.29 14.33 0.81
N GLU A 33 -31.67 13.34 1.44
CA GLU A 33 -31.35 13.34 2.86
C GLU A 33 -29.84 13.54 3.11
N LYS A 34 -29.52 14.17 4.24
CA LYS A 34 -28.12 14.29 4.67
C LYS A 34 -27.67 13.01 5.33
N VAL A 35 -26.66 12.40 4.76
CA VAL A 35 -26.07 11.14 5.24
C VAL A 35 -24.57 11.33 5.50
N LYS A 36 -24.05 10.62 6.50
CA LYS A 36 -22.63 10.64 6.86
C LYS A 36 -22.00 9.30 6.54
N TYR A 37 -20.91 9.31 5.79
CA TYR A 37 -20.11 8.13 5.49
C TYR A 37 -18.68 8.31 5.99
N THR A 38 -18.13 7.29 6.63
CA THR A 38 -16.71 7.26 7.01
C THR A 38 -15.81 7.24 5.77
N ALA A 39 -14.57 7.69 5.90
CA ALA A 39 -13.59 7.62 4.81
C ALA A 39 -13.43 6.18 4.28
N THR A 40 -13.46 5.17 5.16
CA THR A 40 -13.42 3.75 4.78
C THR A 40 -14.59 3.35 3.88
N GLN A 41 -15.81 3.78 4.22
CA GLN A 41 -17.00 3.53 3.40
C GLN A 41 -16.92 4.25 2.05
N LEU A 42 -16.50 5.53 2.02
CA LEU A 42 -16.35 6.27 0.76
C LEU A 42 -15.30 5.63 -0.17
N VAL A 43 -14.21 5.14 0.41
CA VAL A 43 -13.20 4.40 -0.36
C VAL A 43 -13.75 3.07 -0.87
N SER A 44 -14.54 2.34 -0.07
CA SER A 44 -15.18 1.09 -0.52
C SER A 44 -16.13 1.30 -1.70
N MET A 45 -16.96 2.36 -1.66
CA MET A 45 -17.83 2.76 -2.78
C MET A 45 -17.03 3.05 -4.05
N TYR A 46 -15.91 3.77 -3.90
CA TYR A 46 -15.02 4.06 -5.03
C TYR A 46 -14.38 2.78 -5.60
N LEU A 47 -13.92 1.87 -4.74
CA LEU A 47 -13.37 0.57 -5.14
C LEU A 47 -14.42 -0.32 -5.82
N SER A 48 -15.68 -0.32 -5.35
CA SER A 48 -16.81 -1.00 -5.99
C SER A 48 -17.04 -0.50 -7.42
N LYS A 49 -16.94 0.82 -7.61
CA LYS A 49 -17.05 1.43 -8.94
C LYS A 49 -15.91 1.05 -9.87
N ILE A 50 -14.66 1.08 -9.37
CA ILE A 50 -13.48 0.63 -10.13
C ILE A 50 -13.62 -0.83 -10.53
N LYS A 51 -14.03 -1.71 -9.59
CA LYS A 51 -14.30 -3.13 -9.83
C LYS A 51 -15.32 -3.33 -10.94
N ALA A 52 -16.45 -2.61 -10.87
CA ALA A 52 -17.50 -2.69 -11.87
C ALA A 52 -16.99 -2.24 -13.26
N THR A 53 -16.30 -1.11 -13.33
CA THR A 53 -15.71 -0.58 -14.58
C THR A 53 -14.70 -1.57 -15.17
N ALA A 54 -13.75 -2.07 -14.36
CA ALA A 54 -12.76 -3.03 -14.83
C ALA A 54 -13.38 -4.35 -15.29
N SER A 55 -14.41 -4.84 -14.58
CA SER A 55 -15.13 -6.07 -14.96
C SER A 55 -15.90 -5.90 -16.28
N ALA A 56 -16.50 -4.72 -16.51
CA ALA A 56 -17.20 -4.41 -17.75
C ALA A 56 -16.23 -4.34 -18.96
N GLU A 57 -15.09 -3.68 -18.80
CA GLU A 57 -14.07 -3.57 -19.85
C GLU A 57 -13.42 -4.93 -20.18
N LEU A 58 -13.07 -5.70 -19.16
CA LEU A 58 -12.45 -7.03 -19.33
C LEU A 58 -13.47 -8.10 -19.73
N LYS A 59 -14.77 -7.85 -19.58
CA LYS A 59 -15.87 -8.83 -19.73
C LYS A 59 -15.68 -10.08 -18.86
N LEU A 60 -15.02 -9.91 -17.73
CA LEU A 60 -14.71 -10.95 -16.75
C LEU A 60 -14.84 -10.36 -15.34
N PRO A 61 -15.27 -11.15 -14.34
CA PRO A 61 -15.32 -10.68 -12.96
C PRO A 61 -13.91 -10.43 -12.43
N VAL A 62 -13.72 -9.26 -11.82
CA VAL A 62 -12.47 -8.88 -11.13
C VAL A 62 -12.66 -9.07 -9.63
N SER A 63 -11.79 -9.87 -9.00
CA SER A 63 -11.80 -10.13 -7.57
C SER A 63 -10.49 -9.79 -6.87
N ASP A 64 -9.36 -10.10 -7.50
CA ASP A 64 -8.04 -9.94 -6.92
C ASP A 64 -7.40 -8.63 -7.38
N MET A 65 -6.73 -7.94 -6.44
CA MET A 65 -6.05 -6.70 -6.76
C MET A 65 -4.78 -6.49 -5.93
N VAL A 66 -3.88 -5.67 -6.45
CA VAL A 66 -2.79 -5.01 -5.72
C VAL A 66 -3.07 -3.52 -5.75
N MET A 67 -2.91 -2.86 -4.62
CA MET A 67 -3.15 -1.42 -4.48
C MET A 67 -1.89 -0.72 -3.99
N SER A 68 -1.62 0.46 -4.52
CA SER A 68 -0.56 1.32 -4.01
C SER A 68 -1.07 2.25 -2.91
N VAL A 69 -0.16 2.61 -2.02
CA VAL A 69 -0.37 3.58 -0.95
C VAL A 69 0.83 4.51 -0.84
N PRO A 70 0.64 5.74 -0.39
CA PRO A 70 1.77 6.59 -0.02
C PRO A 70 2.67 5.92 1.01
N ALA A 71 3.98 6.11 0.87
CA ALA A 71 4.97 5.48 1.74
C ALA A 71 4.78 5.80 3.23
N TRP A 72 4.22 6.96 3.55
CA TRP A 72 3.96 7.41 4.92
C TRP A 72 2.67 6.86 5.54
N PHE A 73 1.89 6.03 4.85
CA PHE A 73 0.71 5.41 5.45
C PHE A 73 1.09 4.55 6.64
N THR A 74 0.45 4.84 7.77
CA THR A 74 0.59 4.10 9.02
C THR A 74 -0.14 2.75 8.97
N ASP A 75 0.09 1.90 9.96
CA ASP A 75 -0.59 0.61 10.11
C ASP A 75 -2.12 0.77 10.11
N SER A 76 -2.65 1.75 10.86
CA SER A 76 -4.09 2.00 10.93
C SER A 76 -4.69 2.43 9.58
N GLN A 77 -4.00 3.29 8.82
CA GLN A 77 -4.44 3.70 7.49
C GLN A 77 -4.43 2.53 6.49
N ARG A 78 -3.38 1.69 6.55
CA ARG A 78 -3.29 0.49 5.71
C ARG A 78 -4.38 -0.52 6.04
N ARG A 79 -4.73 -0.71 7.33
CA ARG A 79 -5.84 -1.57 7.75
C ARG A 79 -7.17 -1.03 7.27
N SER A 80 -7.43 0.27 7.44
CA SER A 80 -8.68 0.89 6.94
C SER A 80 -8.86 0.70 5.42
N LEU A 81 -7.76 0.72 4.66
CA LEU A 81 -7.82 0.47 3.22
C LEU A 81 -8.05 -1.01 2.89
N MET A 82 -7.53 -1.94 3.69
CA MET A 82 -7.85 -3.36 3.59
C MET A 82 -9.32 -3.62 3.89
N ASP A 83 -9.84 -3.02 4.97
CA ASP A 83 -11.26 -3.12 5.32
C ASP A 83 -12.16 -2.57 4.19
N ALA A 84 -11.78 -1.44 3.59
CA ALA A 84 -12.50 -0.87 2.44
C ALA A 84 -12.51 -1.80 1.22
N ALA A 85 -11.39 -2.47 0.92
CA ALA A 85 -11.32 -3.44 -0.17
C ALA A 85 -12.19 -4.67 0.12
N GLU A 86 -12.21 -5.15 1.36
CA GLU A 86 -13.04 -6.28 1.78
C GLU A 86 -14.53 -5.94 1.70
N ILE A 87 -14.95 -4.74 2.16
CA ILE A 87 -16.33 -4.23 2.03
C ILE A 87 -16.74 -4.17 0.55
N ALA A 88 -15.85 -3.75 -0.35
CA ALA A 88 -16.09 -3.75 -1.81
C ALA A 88 -16.10 -5.16 -2.44
N GLY A 89 -15.89 -6.22 -1.65
CA GLY A 89 -15.79 -7.60 -2.14
C GLY A 89 -14.58 -7.83 -3.04
N LEU A 90 -13.45 -7.15 -2.75
CA LEU A 90 -12.17 -7.30 -3.42
C LEU A 90 -11.17 -8.00 -2.50
N LYS A 91 -10.42 -8.95 -3.05
CA LYS A 91 -9.33 -9.61 -2.37
C LYS A 91 -8.04 -8.85 -2.63
N LEU A 92 -7.56 -8.14 -1.62
CA LEU A 92 -6.33 -7.39 -1.70
C LEU A 92 -5.12 -8.32 -1.49
N LEU A 93 -4.37 -8.60 -2.56
CA LEU A 93 -3.21 -9.47 -2.52
C LEU A 93 -2.01 -8.79 -1.87
N ARG A 94 -1.84 -7.47 -2.11
CA ARG A 94 -0.75 -6.67 -1.56
C ARG A 94 -1.12 -5.19 -1.51
N LEU A 95 -0.69 -4.50 -0.44
CA LEU A 95 -0.49 -3.05 -0.43
C LEU A 95 0.99 -2.78 -0.72
N MET A 96 1.27 -1.87 -1.67
CA MET A 96 2.63 -1.47 -2.04
C MET A 96 2.80 0.03 -1.85
N ASN A 97 4.01 0.48 -1.52
CA ASN A 97 4.31 1.91 -1.59
C ASN A 97 4.36 2.37 -3.05
N ASP A 98 3.85 3.59 -3.34
CA ASP A 98 3.72 4.13 -4.69
C ASP A 98 5.02 4.04 -5.49
N THR A 99 6.12 4.56 -4.93
CA THR A 99 7.42 4.54 -5.60
C THR A 99 8.02 3.14 -5.72
N THR A 100 7.68 2.21 -4.80
CA THR A 100 8.07 0.79 -4.91
C THR A 100 7.34 0.13 -6.07
N ALA A 101 6.06 0.46 -6.30
CA ALA A 101 5.32 -0.02 -7.46
C ALA A 101 5.93 0.51 -8.77
N ALA A 102 6.24 1.80 -8.85
CA ALA A 102 6.93 2.38 -10.00
C ALA A 102 8.29 1.72 -10.25
N ALA A 103 9.07 1.48 -9.18
CA ALA A 103 10.36 0.79 -9.24
C ALA A 103 10.23 -0.65 -9.74
N LEU A 104 9.20 -1.39 -9.32
CA LEU A 104 8.91 -2.72 -9.85
C LEU A 104 8.65 -2.67 -11.35
N GLY A 105 7.78 -1.76 -11.81
CA GLY A 105 7.48 -1.56 -13.23
C GLY A 105 8.72 -1.24 -14.05
N TYR A 106 9.64 -0.45 -13.50
CA TYR A 106 10.94 -0.16 -14.09
C TYR A 106 11.83 -1.41 -14.15
N GLY A 107 12.07 -2.06 -13.01
CA GLY A 107 13.06 -3.13 -12.87
C GLY A 107 12.69 -4.41 -13.61
N ILE A 108 11.41 -4.80 -13.57
CA ILE A 108 10.95 -6.07 -14.17
C ILE A 108 11.09 -6.08 -15.70
N THR A 109 11.10 -4.91 -16.34
CA THR A 109 11.26 -4.78 -17.79
C THR A 109 12.73 -4.73 -18.23
N LYS A 110 13.68 -4.47 -17.32
CA LYS A 110 15.10 -4.34 -17.64
C LYS A 110 15.78 -5.71 -17.73
N LEU A 111 16.58 -5.89 -18.78
CA LEU A 111 17.36 -7.11 -19.01
C LEU A 111 18.84 -6.94 -18.63
N ASP A 112 19.28 -5.71 -18.50
CA ASP A 112 20.65 -5.25 -18.32
C ASP A 112 20.99 -4.87 -16.86
N LEU A 113 20.25 -5.41 -15.90
CA LEU A 113 20.51 -5.19 -14.48
C LEU A 113 21.76 -5.93 -14.02
N PRO A 114 22.58 -5.33 -13.13
CA PRO A 114 23.79 -5.96 -12.59
C PRO A 114 23.51 -7.30 -11.94
N THR A 115 24.48 -8.22 -12.04
CA THR A 115 24.39 -9.55 -11.46
C THR A 115 25.32 -9.70 -10.24
N GLY A 116 24.92 -10.54 -9.28
CA GLY A 116 25.77 -11.02 -8.19
C GLY A 116 26.58 -9.92 -7.48
N ASP A 117 27.91 -9.97 -7.64
CA ASP A 117 28.88 -9.11 -6.94
C ASP A 117 29.11 -7.74 -7.60
N GLU A 118 28.48 -7.47 -8.75
CA GLU A 118 28.59 -6.18 -9.42
C GLU A 118 27.93 -5.08 -8.57
N LYS A 119 28.42 -3.83 -8.72
CA LYS A 119 27.79 -2.67 -8.08
C LYS A 119 26.32 -2.58 -8.48
N PRO A 120 25.37 -2.48 -7.53
CA PRO A 120 23.95 -2.34 -7.87
C PRO A 120 23.70 -1.06 -8.65
N ARG A 121 22.71 -1.08 -9.56
CA ARG A 121 22.23 0.13 -10.22
C ARG A 121 21.33 0.90 -9.25
N ARG A 122 21.68 2.15 -8.97
CA ARG A 122 20.95 3.04 -8.06
C ARG A 122 20.11 4.02 -8.85
N VAL A 123 18.82 3.97 -8.62
CA VAL A 123 17.84 4.82 -9.28
C VAL A 123 17.11 5.66 -8.24
N ALA A 124 17.05 6.97 -8.45
CA ALA A 124 16.18 7.86 -7.70
C ALA A 124 14.84 7.97 -8.44
N PHE A 125 13.77 7.44 -7.85
CA PHE A 125 12.41 7.64 -8.33
C PHE A 125 11.84 8.89 -7.69
N ILE A 126 11.46 9.85 -8.52
CA ILE A 126 10.92 11.13 -8.10
C ILE A 126 9.49 11.20 -8.60
N ASP A 127 8.55 11.06 -7.68
CA ASP A 127 7.12 11.10 -7.93
C ASP A 127 6.55 12.42 -7.41
N ILE A 128 6.09 13.28 -8.32
CA ILE A 128 5.36 14.51 -7.96
C ILE A 128 3.99 14.44 -8.60
N GLY A 129 3.01 14.07 -7.76
CA GLY A 129 1.63 13.91 -8.16
C GLY A 129 0.77 15.16 -7.94
N HIS A 130 -0.50 14.94 -7.68
CA HIS A 130 -1.46 16.01 -7.41
C HIS A 130 -1.28 16.61 -6.00
N SER A 131 -1.06 15.79 -4.98
CA SER A 131 -1.09 16.22 -3.57
C SER A 131 0.25 16.13 -2.84
N ASN A 132 1.20 15.36 -3.35
CA ASN A 132 2.43 15.06 -2.64
C ASN A 132 3.63 14.86 -3.56
N TYR A 133 4.80 14.90 -2.95
CA TYR A 133 6.09 14.69 -3.57
C TYR A 133 6.86 13.62 -2.81
N THR A 134 7.25 12.53 -3.47
CA THR A 134 8.03 11.43 -2.90
C THR A 134 9.32 11.23 -3.70
N CYS A 135 10.43 11.05 -2.99
CA CYS A 135 11.70 10.62 -3.56
C CYS A 135 12.13 9.31 -2.90
N SER A 136 12.32 8.26 -3.70
CA SER A 136 12.82 6.97 -3.21
C SER A 136 14.10 6.57 -3.95
N ILE A 137 15.10 6.15 -3.18
CA ILE A 137 16.34 5.61 -3.73
C ILE A 137 16.25 4.10 -3.69
N VAL A 138 16.38 3.47 -4.85
CA VAL A 138 16.21 2.03 -5.04
C VAL A 138 17.46 1.44 -5.69
N GLU A 139 17.97 0.37 -5.12
CA GLU A 139 19.03 -0.45 -5.68
C GLU A 139 18.43 -1.61 -6.46
N PHE A 140 18.94 -1.83 -7.67
CA PHE A 140 18.54 -2.93 -8.54
C PHE A 140 19.69 -3.90 -8.78
N ARG A 141 19.36 -5.17 -8.68
CA ARG A 141 20.14 -6.29 -9.18
C ARG A 141 19.24 -7.17 -10.06
N LYS A 142 19.82 -8.09 -10.79
CA LYS A 142 19.06 -9.01 -11.62
C LYS A 142 18.10 -9.84 -10.78
N GLY A 143 16.80 -9.65 -11.00
CA GLY A 143 15.74 -10.36 -10.30
C GLY A 143 15.36 -9.78 -8.93
N GLU A 144 15.90 -8.62 -8.53
CA GLU A 144 15.54 -7.99 -7.25
C GLU A 144 15.61 -6.47 -7.27
N LEU A 145 14.80 -5.84 -6.43
CA LEU A 145 14.93 -4.44 -6.04
C LEU A 145 14.97 -4.31 -4.51
N SER A 146 15.72 -3.33 -4.03
CA SER A 146 15.80 -2.98 -2.62
C SER A 146 15.66 -1.48 -2.44
N VAL A 147 14.61 -1.05 -1.74
CA VAL A 147 14.42 0.36 -1.37
C VAL A 147 15.39 0.71 -0.25
N LYS A 148 16.21 1.73 -0.44
CA LYS A 148 17.22 2.17 0.53
C LYS A 148 16.75 3.32 1.40
N SER A 149 15.93 4.20 0.83
CA SER A 149 15.33 5.31 1.54
C SER A 149 14.08 5.78 0.82
N THR A 150 13.19 6.43 1.56
CA THR A 150 12.02 7.13 1.02
C THR A 150 11.78 8.39 1.83
N ALA A 151 11.87 9.53 1.16
CA ALA A 151 11.57 10.84 1.73
C ALA A 151 10.43 11.50 0.97
N TYR A 152 9.68 12.37 1.63
CA TYR A 152 8.46 12.95 1.05
C TYR A 152 8.15 14.34 1.60
N ASP A 153 7.43 15.12 0.80
CA ASP A 153 6.70 16.32 1.21
C ASP A 153 5.21 16.10 0.89
N ARG A 154 4.36 16.03 1.92
CA ARG A 154 2.92 15.75 1.81
C ARG A 154 2.11 16.96 1.35
N HIS A 155 2.73 18.12 1.33
CA HIS A 155 2.12 19.40 0.98
C HIS A 155 2.86 20.05 -0.19
N PHE A 156 3.19 19.21 -1.18
CA PHE A 156 3.87 19.64 -2.40
C PHE A 156 3.34 18.83 -3.57
N GLY A 157 2.43 19.39 -4.33
CA GLY A 157 1.87 18.71 -5.50
C GLY A 157 1.18 19.67 -6.46
N GLY A 158 0.57 19.13 -7.50
CA GLY A 158 -0.13 19.91 -8.53
C GLY A 158 -1.23 20.78 -7.98
N ARG A 159 -1.92 20.36 -6.91
CA ARG A 159 -2.98 21.14 -6.23
C ARG A 159 -2.48 22.42 -5.59
N ASP A 160 -1.21 22.46 -5.16
CA ASP A 160 -0.63 23.66 -4.57
C ASP A 160 -0.35 24.72 -5.64
N PHE A 161 0.02 24.31 -6.85
CA PHE A 161 0.09 25.19 -8.02
C PHE A 161 -1.31 25.71 -8.40
N ASP A 162 -2.31 24.83 -8.40
CA ASP A 162 -3.70 25.21 -8.71
C ASP A 162 -4.23 26.21 -7.67
N LYS A 163 -3.95 25.97 -6.39
CA LYS A 163 -4.33 26.88 -5.29
C LYS A 163 -3.72 28.27 -5.49
N ALA A 164 -2.43 28.35 -5.83
CA ALA A 164 -1.77 29.62 -6.10
C ALA A 164 -2.43 30.39 -7.27
N LEU A 165 -2.78 29.68 -8.34
CA LEU A 165 -3.52 30.26 -9.49
C LEU A 165 -4.92 30.73 -9.06
N VAL A 166 -5.66 29.91 -8.31
CA VAL A 166 -7.00 30.26 -7.82
C VAL A 166 -6.96 31.49 -6.94
N GLU A 167 -5.99 31.61 -6.02
CA GLU A 167 -5.84 32.80 -5.16
C GLU A 167 -5.51 34.06 -5.98
N HIS A 168 -4.64 33.94 -6.98
CA HIS A 168 -4.30 35.01 -7.88
C HIS A 168 -5.53 35.53 -8.63
N PHE A 169 -6.26 34.62 -9.31
CA PHE A 169 -7.45 35.00 -10.08
C PHE A 169 -8.64 35.40 -9.20
N ALA A 170 -8.75 34.88 -7.99
CA ALA A 170 -9.75 35.37 -7.02
C ALA A 170 -9.55 36.85 -6.70
N ALA A 171 -8.29 37.28 -6.50
CA ALA A 171 -7.95 38.67 -6.26
C ALA A 171 -8.20 39.55 -7.51
N GLU A 172 -7.75 39.09 -8.69
CA GLU A 172 -7.95 39.81 -9.96
C GLU A 172 -9.44 39.98 -10.28
N PHE A 173 -10.25 38.89 -10.16
CA PHE A 173 -11.69 38.96 -10.47
C PHE A 173 -12.46 39.86 -9.48
N LYS A 174 -12.04 39.87 -8.21
CA LYS A 174 -12.62 40.76 -7.21
C LYS A 174 -12.32 42.22 -7.54
N GLU A 175 -11.12 42.51 -8.02
CA GLU A 175 -10.72 43.89 -8.42
C GLU A 175 -11.39 44.29 -9.73
N LYS A 176 -11.29 43.49 -10.77
CA LYS A 176 -11.70 43.80 -12.14
C LYS A 176 -13.20 43.71 -12.35
N TYR A 177 -13.84 42.65 -11.87
CA TYR A 177 -15.24 42.34 -12.10
C TYR A 177 -16.15 42.57 -10.88
N LYS A 178 -15.56 42.92 -9.70
CA LYS A 178 -16.27 43.11 -8.42
C LYS A 178 -17.04 41.86 -7.95
N ILE A 179 -16.59 40.65 -8.35
CA ILE A 179 -17.14 39.38 -7.89
C ILE A 179 -16.17 38.68 -6.94
N ASP A 180 -16.70 38.11 -5.88
CA ASP A 180 -15.91 37.32 -4.92
C ASP A 180 -16.24 35.85 -5.06
N ILE A 181 -15.40 35.09 -5.80
CA ILE A 181 -15.61 33.68 -6.08
C ILE A 181 -15.62 32.82 -4.82
N LYS A 182 -14.98 33.27 -3.73
CA LYS A 182 -14.91 32.52 -2.46
C LYS A 182 -16.27 32.42 -1.75
N THR A 183 -17.23 33.27 -2.14
CA THR A 183 -18.59 33.23 -1.60
C THR A 183 -19.51 32.26 -2.31
N ASN A 184 -19.08 31.66 -3.43
CA ASN A 184 -19.88 30.76 -4.24
C ASN A 184 -19.11 29.47 -4.59
N GLY A 185 -19.51 28.36 -3.98
CA GLY A 185 -18.85 27.05 -4.18
C GLY A 185 -18.83 26.58 -5.63
N LYS A 186 -19.91 26.84 -6.41
CA LYS A 186 -19.96 26.50 -7.84
C LYS A 186 -18.95 27.30 -8.66
N ALA A 187 -18.82 28.60 -8.39
CA ALA A 187 -17.82 29.45 -9.03
C ALA A 187 -16.40 29.00 -8.67
N MET A 188 -16.17 28.68 -7.40
CA MET A 188 -14.87 28.19 -6.92
C MET A 188 -14.42 26.93 -7.65
N VAL A 189 -15.28 25.90 -7.76
CA VAL A 189 -14.97 24.64 -8.47
C VAL A 189 -14.66 24.89 -9.96
N ARG A 190 -15.39 25.83 -10.60
CA ARG A 190 -15.15 26.17 -12.01
C ARG A 190 -13.81 26.89 -12.20
N VAL A 191 -13.42 27.76 -11.29
CA VAL A 191 -12.11 28.45 -11.33
C VAL A 191 -10.98 27.44 -11.04
N GLN A 192 -11.15 26.51 -10.10
CA GLN A 192 -10.19 25.44 -9.84
C GLN A 192 -9.93 24.59 -11.08
N ALA A 193 -10.99 24.15 -11.75
CA ALA A 193 -10.88 23.38 -13.00
C ALA A 193 -10.18 24.14 -14.13
N ALA A 194 -10.48 25.44 -14.25
CA ALA A 194 -9.82 26.32 -15.24
C ALA A 194 -8.35 26.58 -14.89
N ALA A 195 -8.02 26.76 -13.62
CA ALA A 195 -6.64 26.90 -13.11
C ALA A 195 -5.80 25.64 -13.40
N GLU A 196 -6.35 24.46 -13.12
CA GLU A 196 -5.68 23.20 -13.45
C GLU A 196 -5.41 23.06 -14.95
N LYS A 197 -6.38 23.40 -15.80
CA LYS A 197 -6.22 23.41 -17.25
C LYS A 197 -5.13 24.40 -17.68
N MET A 198 -5.13 25.61 -17.12
CA MET A 198 -4.12 26.63 -17.37
C MET A 198 -2.71 26.13 -16.98
N LYS A 199 -2.54 25.57 -15.78
CA LYS A 199 -1.28 24.96 -15.33
C LYS A 199 -0.77 23.93 -16.34
N LYS A 200 -1.63 23.04 -16.83
CA LYS A 200 -1.27 22.03 -17.83
C LYS A 200 -0.82 22.66 -19.15
N ILE A 201 -1.50 23.72 -19.62
CA ILE A 201 -1.10 24.47 -20.82
C ILE A 201 0.26 25.15 -20.60
N LEU A 202 0.49 25.80 -19.46
CA LEU A 202 1.74 26.50 -19.14
C LEU A 202 2.93 25.54 -19.01
N SER A 203 2.72 24.24 -18.79
CA SER A 203 3.82 23.25 -18.82
C SER A 203 4.43 23.08 -20.23
N ALA A 204 3.67 23.35 -21.28
CA ALA A 204 4.11 23.28 -22.68
C ALA A 204 4.30 24.67 -23.31
N ASN A 205 3.39 25.61 -23.03
CA ASN A 205 3.35 26.93 -23.65
C ASN A 205 3.92 28.02 -22.73
N GLN A 206 4.32 29.16 -23.30
CA GLN A 206 4.84 30.30 -22.56
C GLN A 206 3.74 31.12 -21.90
N GLN A 207 2.50 31.03 -22.39
CA GLN A 207 1.34 31.75 -21.86
C GLN A 207 0.08 30.92 -22.06
N ALA A 208 -0.91 31.13 -21.20
CA ALA A 208 -2.20 30.46 -21.26
C ALA A 208 -3.34 31.41 -20.86
N PRO A 209 -4.49 31.38 -21.58
CA PRO A 209 -5.68 32.11 -21.18
C PRO A 209 -6.50 31.32 -20.15
N LEU A 210 -7.24 32.04 -19.31
CA LEU A 210 -8.30 31.53 -18.45
C LEU A 210 -9.58 32.27 -18.81
N ASN A 211 -10.55 31.56 -19.42
CA ASN A 211 -11.83 32.13 -19.80
C ASN A 211 -12.94 31.27 -19.20
N ILE A 212 -13.87 31.89 -18.50
CA ILE A 212 -15.05 31.23 -17.90
C ILE A 212 -16.27 32.08 -18.17
N GLU A 213 -17.18 31.57 -19.00
CA GLU A 213 -18.45 32.22 -19.31
C GLU A 213 -19.42 32.11 -18.14
N SER A 214 -20.18 33.17 -17.87
CA SER A 214 -21.22 33.22 -16.82
C SER A 214 -20.76 32.57 -15.51
N LEU A 215 -19.62 33.06 -14.99
CA LEU A 215 -19.00 32.48 -13.78
C LEU A 215 -19.89 32.70 -12.55
N MET A 216 -20.31 33.95 -12.34
CA MET A 216 -21.12 34.40 -11.20
C MET A 216 -21.89 35.66 -11.59
N ASN A 217 -23.18 35.75 -11.26
CA ASN A 217 -24.05 36.91 -11.60
C ASN A 217 -24.06 37.21 -13.12
N ASP A 218 -24.03 36.20 -13.96
CA ASP A 218 -23.95 36.29 -15.43
C ASP A 218 -22.75 37.09 -15.96
N VAL A 219 -21.67 37.16 -15.18
CA VAL A 219 -20.44 37.84 -15.57
C VAL A 219 -19.46 36.83 -16.17
N ASP A 220 -19.01 37.13 -17.40
CA ASP A 220 -17.91 36.43 -18.03
C ASP A 220 -16.56 36.95 -17.50
N VAL A 221 -15.66 36.04 -17.18
CA VAL A 221 -14.33 36.40 -16.71
C VAL A 221 -13.27 35.91 -17.67
N ASN A 222 -12.24 36.72 -17.83
CA ASN A 222 -11.05 36.36 -18.59
C ASN A 222 -9.80 36.78 -17.86
N GLY A 223 -8.76 35.99 -17.98
CA GLY A 223 -7.43 36.23 -17.45
C GLY A 223 -6.38 35.65 -18.38
N MET A 224 -5.15 36.09 -18.21
CA MET A 224 -3.99 35.59 -18.94
C MET A 224 -2.84 35.42 -17.94
N MET A 225 -2.09 34.34 -18.07
CA MET A 225 -0.93 34.06 -17.24
C MET A 225 0.23 33.63 -18.12
N THR A 226 1.42 34.14 -17.85
CA THR A 226 2.67 33.63 -18.45
C THR A 226 3.29 32.58 -17.54
N ARG A 227 4.13 31.71 -18.11
CA ARG A 227 4.88 30.71 -17.33
C ARG A 227 5.75 31.39 -16.25
N GLN A 228 6.39 32.50 -16.57
CA GLN A 228 7.25 33.24 -15.63
C GLN A 228 6.46 33.81 -14.46
N GLU A 229 5.27 34.32 -14.70
CA GLU A 229 4.38 34.79 -13.63
C GLU A 229 3.94 33.63 -12.71
N LEU A 230 3.58 32.47 -13.29
CA LEU A 230 3.26 31.30 -12.49
C LEU A 230 4.47 30.86 -11.64
N GLU A 231 5.66 30.77 -12.24
CA GLU A 231 6.89 30.39 -11.54
C GLU A 231 7.24 31.35 -10.40
N ALA A 232 7.05 32.65 -10.62
CA ALA A 232 7.21 33.67 -9.57
C ALA A 232 6.17 33.50 -8.44
N LEU A 233 4.91 33.19 -8.81
CA LEU A 233 3.82 32.99 -7.85
C LEU A 233 4.07 31.77 -6.95
N VAL A 234 4.62 30.68 -7.50
CA VAL A 234 4.90 29.42 -6.79
C VAL A 234 6.35 29.29 -6.31
N GLU A 235 7.15 30.35 -6.40
CA GLU A 235 8.56 30.32 -5.97
C GLU A 235 8.76 29.82 -4.51
N PRO A 236 7.89 30.16 -3.53
CA PRO A 236 7.98 29.58 -2.17
C PRO A 236 7.89 28.04 -2.17
N LEU A 237 7.07 27.46 -3.06
CA LEU A 237 6.95 26.02 -3.25
C LEU A 237 8.22 25.45 -3.93
N LEU A 238 8.66 26.08 -5.02
CA LEU A 238 9.84 25.65 -5.78
C LEU A 238 11.13 25.64 -4.94
N LYS A 239 11.26 26.58 -3.99
CA LYS A 239 12.42 26.63 -3.08
C LYS A 239 12.59 25.40 -2.21
N ARG A 240 11.55 24.66 -1.89
CA ARG A 240 11.64 23.45 -1.09
C ARG A 240 11.67 22.16 -1.91
N ALA A 241 11.71 22.25 -3.25
CA ALA A 241 11.75 21.08 -4.12
C ALA A 241 12.98 20.18 -3.91
N HIS A 242 14.07 20.70 -3.36
CA HIS A 242 15.28 19.94 -3.05
C HIS A 242 15.19 19.13 -1.74
N VAL A 243 14.30 19.50 -0.82
CA VAL A 243 14.26 18.94 0.55
C VAL A 243 14.05 17.41 0.56
N PRO A 244 13.06 16.83 -0.15
CA PRO A 244 12.92 15.38 -0.20
C PRO A 244 14.11 14.67 -0.86
N LEU A 245 14.79 15.33 -1.78
CA LEU A 245 15.98 14.78 -2.47
C LEU A 245 17.16 14.65 -1.51
N GLU A 246 17.46 15.72 -0.77
CA GLU A 246 18.52 15.74 0.24
C GLU A 246 18.26 14.71 1.34
N GLN A 247 17.03 14.67 1.84
CA GLN A 247 16.65 13.74 2.90
C GLN A 247 16.76 12.28 2.43
N ALA A 248 16.33 11.97 1.20
CA ALA A 248 16.45 10.62 0.67
C ALA A 248 17.92 10.18 0.55
N LEU A 249 18.81 11.05 0.07
CA LEU A 249 20.25 10.78 0.00
C LEU A 249 20.86 10.58 1.38
N LEU A 250 20.52 11.45 2.34
CA LEU A 250 21.02 11.39 3.71
C LEU A 250 20.64 10.06 4.38
N GLU A 251 19.36 9.66 4.27
CA GLU A 251 18.86 8.40 4.85
C GLU A 251 19.46 7.17 4.19
N ALA A 252 19.66 7.20 2.87
CA ALA A 252 20.36 6.14 2.14
C ALA A 252 21.88 6.12 2.42
N LYS A 253 22.44 7.15 3.08
CA LYS A 253 23.89 7.36 3.28
C LYS A 253 24.66 7.39 1.95
N LEU A 254 24.07 8.02 0.94
CA LEU A 254 24.60 8.14 -0.42
C LEU A 254 24.82 9.61 -0.77
N LYS A 255 25.68 9.82 -1.76
CA LYS A 255 25.92 11.12 -2.37
C LYS A 255 25.24 11.19 -3.73
N VAL A 256 25.13 12.40 -4.29
CA VAL A 256 24.56 12.65 -5.63
C VAL A 256 25.29 11.83 -6.72
N GLU A 257 26.61 11.70 -6.59
CA GLU A 257 27.45 10.96 -7.55
C GLU A 257 27.13 9.47 -7.58
N ASP A 258 26.63 8.91 -6.46
CA ASP A 258 26.29 7.50 -6.31
C ASP A 258 25.00 7.10 -7.04
N ILE A 259 24.17 8.04 -7.43
CA ILE A 259 22.93 7.80 -8.15
C ILE A 259 23.19 7.67 -9.63
N ASP A 260 22.85 6.55 -10.23
CA ASP A 260 23.11 6.28 -11.64
C ASP A 260 22.02 6.88 -12.55
N ILE A 261 20.76 6.86 -12.15
CA ILE A 261 19.60 7.29 -12.95
C ILE A 261 18.61 8.06 -12.07
N ILE A 262 18.01 9.12 -12.62
CA ILE A 262 16.93 9.89 -12.00
C ILE A 262 15.67 9.68 -12.86
N GLU A 263 14.75 8.88 -12.39
CA GLU A 263 13.50 8.56 -13.10
C GLU A 263 12.34 9.40 -12.56
N LEU A 264 11.66 10.15 -13.41
CA LEU A 264 10.55 11.01 -13.05
C LEU A 264 9.20 10.31 -13.25
N VAL A 265 8.34 10.39 -12.24
CA VAL A 265 6.98 9.87 -12.21
C VAL A 265 6.04 10.97 -11.70
N GLY A 266 4.75 10.84 -11.97
CA GLY A 266 3.74 11.81 -11.55
C GLY A 266 3.59 12.98 -12.51
N GLY A 267 2.34 13.41 -12.70
CA GLY A 267 1.98 14.42 -13.71
C GLY A 267 2.58 15.80 -13.48
N CYS A 268 2.84 16.17 -12.21
CA CYS A 268 3.41 17.47 -11.86
C CYS A 268 4.89 17.61 -12.25
N THR A 269 5.61 16.49 -12.44
CA THR A 269 6.98 16.50 -12.98
C THR A 269 7.08 17.07 -14.39
N ARG A 270 5.96 17.31 -15.08
CA ARG A 270 5.93 18.00 -16.38
C ARG A 270 6.22 19.50 -16.29
N VAL A 271 6.06 20.09 -15.09
CA VAL A 271 6.34 21.53 -14.87
C VAL A 271 7.82 21.82 -15.12
N PRO A 272 8.17 22.75 -16.04
CA PRO A 272 9.57 22.98 -16.44
C PRO A 272 10.47 23.40 -15.28
N ALA A 273 10.01 24.30 -14.43
CA ALA A 273 10.77 24.77 -13.26
C ALA A 273 11.14 23.63 -12.29
N LEU A 274 10.27 22.62 -12.11
CA LEU A 274 10.58 21.46 -11.28
C LEU A 274 11.67 20.60 -11.93
N LYS A 275 11.59 20.36 -13.23
CA LYS A 275 12.63 19.63 -13.97
C LYS A 275 13.98 20.29 -13.83
N GLU A 276 14.03 21.60 -14.00
CA GLU A 276 15.26 22.40 -13.90
C GLU A 276 15.85 22.31 -12.47
N ARG A 277 15.02 22.45 -11.41
CA ARG A 277 15.47 22.34 -10.02
C ARG A 277 16.04 20.95 -9.73
N ILE A 278 15.35 19.89 -10.14
CA ILE A 278 15.80 18.51 -9.95
C ILE A 278 17.08 18.25 -10.73
N GLN A 279 17.15 18.68 -11.99
CA GLN A 279 18.33 18.50 -12.84
C GLN A 279 19.55 19.25 -12.26
N THR A 280 19.34 20.47 -11.78
CA THR A 280 20.39 21.27 -11.15
C THR A 280 20.89 20.62 -9.87
N PHE A 281 19.99 20.05 -9.05
CA PHE A 281 20.33 19.37 -7.81
C PHE A 281 21.24 18.14 -8.07
N PHE A 282 20.90 17.30 -9.02
CA PHE A 282 21.68 16.09 -9.33
C PHE A 282 22.86 16.35 -10.28
N GLY A 283 22.86 17.43 -11.04
CA GLY A 283 23.86 17.68 -12.09
C GLY A 283 23.84 16.64 -13.20
N LYS A 284 22.74 15.90 -13.37
CA LYS A 284 22.60 14.75 -14.29
C LYS A 284 21.34 14.92 -15.16
N THR A 285 21.31 14.24 -16.30
CA THR A 285 20.12 14.19 -17.16
C THR A 285 19.01 13.41 -16.48
N LEU A 286 17.77 13.89 -16.66
CA LEU A 286 16.57 13.24 -16.14
C LEU A 286 16.09 12.14 -17.09
N SER A 287 15.55 11.08 -16.56
CA SER A 287 14.97 9.94 -17.29
C SER A 287 13.44 9.98 -17.24
N PHE A 288 12.81 9.55 -18.33
CA PHE A 288 11.35 9.51 -18.54
C PHE A 288 10.96 8.20 -19.21
N THR A 289 11.53 7.08 -18.77
CA THR A 289 11.29 5.78 -19.42
C THR A 289 9.96 5.15 -19.00
N LEU A 290 9.41 5.61 -17.88
CA LEU A 290 8.10 5.21 -17.40
C LEU A 290 7.00 6.17 -17.88
N ASN A 291 5.79 5.66 -18.07
CA ASN A 291 4.62 6.50 -18.24
C ASN A 291 4.32 7.21 -16.92
N GLN A 292 4.44 8.53 -16.91
CA GLN A 292 4.31 9.34 -15.69
C GLN A 292 2.95 9.22 -14.97
N ASP A 293 1.88 8.92 -15.71
CA ASP A 293 0.52 8.84 -15.18
C ASP A 293 0.15 7.40 -14.77
N GLU A 294 0.79 6.37 -15.36
CA GLU A 294 0.39 4.97 -15.21
C GLU A 294 1.45 4.09 -14.52
N ALA A 295 2.65 4.60 -14.28
CA ALA A 295 3.79 3.81 -13.80
C ALA A 295 3.47 3.01 -12.53
N ILE A 296 2.76 3.64 -11.58
CA ILE A 296 2.38 3.03 -10.30
C ILE A 296 1.35 1.92 -10.52
N ALA A 297 0.29 2.19 -11.28
CA ALA A 297 -0.76 1.20 -11.58
C ALA A 297 -0.19 0.00 -12.36
N ARG A 298 0.71 0.25 -13.31
CA ARG A 298 1.42 -0.81 -14.04
C ARG A 298 2.30 -1.65 -13.13
N GLY A 299 2.99 -1.03 -12.18
CA GLY A 299 3.76 -1.73 -11.15
C GLY A 299 2.90 -2.62 -10.26
N CYS A 300 1.72 -2.14 -9.84
CA CYS A 300 0.73 -2.94 -9.13
C CYS A 300 0.24 -4.13 -9.96
N ALA A 301 -0.01 -3.93 -11.26
CA ALA A 301 -0.40 -5.02 -12.16
C ALA A 301 0.69 -6.09 -12.30
N PHE A 302 1.98 -5.70 -12.40
CA PHE A 302 3.09 -6.65 -12.35
C PHE A 302 3.15 -7.42 -11.04
N SER A 303 2.89 -6.75 -9.91
CA SER A 303 2.82 -7.42 -8.60
C SER A 303 1.65 -8.42 -8.52
N CYS A 304 0.48 -8.12 -9.12
CA CYS A 304 -0.60 -9.09 -9.27
C CYS A 304 -0.13 -10.33 -10.04
N ALA A 305 0.56 -10.14 -11.16
CA ALA A 305 1.07 -11.24 -11.98
C ALA A 305 2.11 -12.10 -11.23
N ILE A 306 3.01 -11.48 -10.45
CA ILE A 306 4.01 -12.20 -9.62
C ILE A 306 3.32 -13.04 -8.55
N LEU A 307 2.26 -12.54 -7.92
CA LEU A 307 1.53 -13.23 -6.86
C LEU A 307 0.51 -14.25 -7.39
N SER A 308 0.23 -14.24 -8.68
CA SER A 308 -0.73 -15.15 -9.31
C SER A 308 -0.12 -16.54 -9.56
N PRO A 309 -0.82 -17.62 -9.17
CA PRO A 309 -0.37 -18.98 -9.49
C PRO A 309 -0.54 -19.35 -10.98
N VAL A 310 -1.29 -18.55 -11.74
CA VAL A 310 -1.62 -18.82 -13.16
C VAL A 310 -0.59 -18.22 -14.10
N PHE A 311 -0.10 -16.99 -13.79
CA PHE A 311 0.86 -16.31 -14.64
C PHE A 311 2.29 -16.75 -14.34
N ARG A 312 3.03 -17.09 -15.38
CA ARG A 312 4.48 -17.32 -15.30
C ARG A 312 5.19 -16.02 -15.67
N VAL A 313 5.53 -15.26 -14.67
CA VAL A 313 6.37 -14.07 -14.79
C VAL A 313 7.77 -14.37 -14.28
N ARG A 314 8.72 -13.53 -14.66
CA ARG A 314 10.09 -13.58 -14.15
C ARG A 314 10.07 -13.39 -12.63
N ASP A 315 10.82 -14.21 -11.91
CA ASP A 315 11.02 -14.01 -10.48
C ASP A 315 11.66 -12.64 -10.23
N PHE A 316 11.04 -11.86 -9.36
CA PHE A 316 11.51 -10.54 -8.98
C PHE A 316 11.21 -10.30 -7.50
N ALA A 317 12.27 -10.30 -6.70
CA ALA A 317 12.18 -10.05 -5.27
C ALA A 317 12.02 -8.55 -4.99
N ILE A 318 11.16 -8.21 -4.04
CA ILE A 318 10.85 -6.82 -3.67
C ILE A 318 11.14 -6.66 -2.19
N HIS A 319 12.20 -5.93 -1.89
CA HIS A 319 12.60 -5.54 -0.54
C HIS A 319 12.24 -4.07 -0.33
N ASP A 320 11.11 -3.83 0.33
CA ASP A 320 10.65 -2.50 0.71
C ASP A 320 11.24 -2.07 2.05
N ILE A 321 10.92 -0.90 2.55
CA ILE A 321 11.56 -0.29 3.71
C ILE A 321 10.55 0.03 4.82
N VAL A 322 10.98 -0.12 6.07
CA VAL A 322 10.25 0.32 7.26
C VAL A 322 10.45 1.82 7.45
N ASN A 323 9.40 2.61 7.31
CA ASN A 323 9.46 4.07 7.43
C ASN A 323 9.43 4.55 8.88
N TYR A 324 8.72 3.85 9.77
CA TYR A 324 8.57 4.21 11.17
C TYR A 324 9.03 3.07 12.07
N PRO A 325 9.89 3.32 13.07
CA PRO A 325 10.33 2.29 13.99
C PRO A 325 9.17 1.82 14.87
N ILE A 326 9.06 0.50 15.07
CA ILE A 326 8.00 -0.12 15.86
C ILE A 326 8.57 -0.71 17.12
N GLU A 327 7.97 -0.36 18.25
CA GLU A 327 8.28 -0.82 19.59
C GLU A 327 7.15 -1.67 20.15
N PHE A 328 7.51 -2.76 20.81
CA PHE A 328 6.60 -3.51 21.67
C PHE A 328 6.83 -3.13 23.12
N THR A 329 5.76 -3.00 23.87
CA THR A 329 5.76 -2.79 25.30
C THR A 329 4.89 -3.87 25.98
N TRP A 330 5.19 -4.20 27.22
CA TRP A 330 4.45 -5.20 28.02
C TRP A 330 4.54 -4.90 29.49
N GLU A 331 3.64 -5.52 30.27
CA GLU A 331 3.67 -5.44 31.72
C GLU A 331 4.82 -6.27 32.29
N LYS A 332 5.46 -5.73 33.32
CA LYS A 332 6.55 -6.39 34.02
C LYS A 332 6.05 -7.64 34.72
N SER A 333 6.81 -8.74 34.62
CA SER A 333 6.50 -9.93 35.41
C SER A 333 6.89 -9.71 36.87
N PRO A 334 6.02 -10.03 37.84
CA PRO A 334 6.36 -9.94 39.25
C PRO A 334 7.59 -10.77 39.66
N ASP A 335 7.80 -11.87 38.95
CA ASP A 335 8.88 -12.83 39.21
C ASP A 335 10.21 -12.45 38.58
N ILE A 336 10.29 -11.36 37.78
CA ILE A 336 11.50 -10.90 37.09
C ILE A 336 11.72 -9.42 37.39
N PRO A 337 12.43 -9.09 38.50
CA PRO A 337 12.57 -7.71 38.99
C PRO A 337 13.28 -6.75 38.02
N ASP A 338 14.23 -7.25 37.22
CA ASP A 338 15.05 -6.45 36.31
C ASP A 338 14.64 -6.60 34.84
N GLU A 339 13.37 -6.95 34.57
CA GLU A 339 12.86 -7.11 33.22
C GLU A 339 12.72 -5.76 32.53
N ASP A 340 13.28 -5.65 31.30
CA ASP A 340 12.93 -4.58 30.37
C ASP A 340 11.47 -4.74 29.95
N THR A 341 10.74 -3.65 29.86
CA THR A 341 9.32 -3.64 29.51
C THR A 341 9.04 -3.09 28.12
N SER A 342 10.08 -2.80 27.35
CA SER A 342 9.97 -2.32 25.98
C SER A 342 11.13 -2.81 25.10
N LEU A 343 10.86 -2.95 23.80
CA LEU A 343 11.84 -3.30 22.79
C LEU A 343 11.45 -2.75 21.43
N THR A 344 12.34 -1.98 20.78
CA THR A 344 12.19 -1.64 19.38
C THR A 344 12.55 -2.85 18.52
N VAL A 345 11.56 -3.44 17.85
CA VAL A 345 11.71 -4.69 17.10
C VAL A 345 11.96 -4.43 15.61
N PHE A 346 11.31 -3.44 15.04
CA PHE A 346 11.50 -3.04 13.65
C PHE A 346 12.06 -1.63 13.61
N ASN A 347 13.30 -1.51 13.16
CA ASN A 347 13.98 -0.23 13.07
C ASN A 347 13.62 0.49 11.75
N ARG A 348 13.65 1.82 11.77
CA ARG A 348 13.57 2.62 10.53
C ARG A 348 14.71 2.22 9.57
N GLY A 349 14.40 2.09 8.30
CA GLY A 349 15.35 1.62 7.29
C GLY A 349 15.50 0.11 7.21
N GLY A 350 14.85 -0.66 8.09
CA GLY A 350 14.82 -2.12 8.02
C GLY A 350 14.05 -2.63 6.81
N VAL A 351 14.34 -3.85 6.39
CA VAL A 351 13.69 -4.49 5.23
C VAL A 351 12.27 -4.92 5.57
N MET A 352 11.35 -4.75 4.62
CA MET A 352 9.97 -5.20 4.67
C MET A 352 9.63 -6.01 3.40
N PRO A 353 9.00 -7.20 3.50
CA PRO A 353 8.54 -7.86 4.72
C PRO A 353 9.67 -8.42 5.59
N SER A 354 9.44 -8.51 6.90
CA SER A 354 10.38 -9.13 7.82
C SER A 354 9.68 -9.78 9.01
N THR A 355 10.34 -10.76 9.60
CA THR A 355 9.83 -11.53 10.73
C THR A 355 10.86 -11.50 11.86
N LYS A 356 10.41 -11.32 13.09
CA LYS A 356 11.24 -11.35 14.30
C LYS A 356 10.60 -12.26 15.34
N ILE A 357 11.42 -13.03 16.04
CA ILE A 357 10.97 -13.90 17.13
C ILE A 357 11.29 -13.21 18.45
N LEU A 358 10.23 -12.98 19.24
CA LEU A 358 10.32 -12.43 20.59
C LEU A 358 10.23 -13.58 21.59
N THR A 359 11.15 -13.65 22.54
CA THR A 359 11.17 -14.69 23.57
C THR A 359 10.81 -14.09 24.93
N PHE A 360 9.85 -14.68 25.61
CA PHE A 360 9.37 -14.29 26.93
C PHE A 360 9.41 -15.47 27.89
N TYR A 361 9.73 -15.19 29.14
CA TYR A 361 9.65 -16.14 30.25
C TYR A 361 8.44 -15.76 31.10
N ARG A 362 7.39 -16.57 31.10
CA ARG A 362 6.11 -16.26 31.78
C ARG A 362 5.52 -17.48 32.49
N LYS A 363 4.83 -17.20 33.58
CA LYS A 363 4.02 -18.21 34.32
C LYS A 363 2.53 -18.05 34.08
N GLU A 364 2.10 -16.89 33.59
CA GLU A 364 0.71 -16.53 33.34
C GLU A 364 0.51 -15.82 32.00
N ASN A 365 -0.75 -15.69 31.57
CA ASN A 365 -1.12 -14.96 30.37
C ASN A 365 -0.64 -13.49 30.43
N PHE A 366 -0.25 -12.92 29.31
CA PHE A 366 0.26 -11.57 29.25
C PHE A 366 -0.15 -10.86 27.95
N ASN A 367 -0.01 -9.54 27.94
CA ASN A 367 -0.32 -8.70 26.79
C ASN A 367 0.95 -8.01 26.27
N LEU A 368 0.98 -7.84 24.97
CA LEU A 368 1.94 -6.99 24.27
C LEU A 368 1.19 -5.84 23.65
N GLU A 369 1.69 -4.64 23.78
CA GLU A 369 1.24 -3.48 23.02
C GLU A 369 2.30 -3.09 22.01
N ALA A 370 1.90 -2.90 20.76
CA ALA A 370 2.73 -2.38 19.69
C ALA A 370 2.40 -0.93 19.42
N LYS A 371 3.42 -0.11 19.31
CA LYS A 371 3.30 1.32 18.98
C LYS A 371 4.49 1.78 18.15
N TYR A 372 4.36 2.92 17.51
CA TYR A 372 5.48 3.59 16.89
C TYR A 372 6.40 4.20 17.94
N ALA A 373 7.69 3.84 17.90
CA ALA A 373 8.69 4.28 18.87
C ALA A 373 9.01 5.78 18.81
N LYS A 374 8.71 6.43 17.66
CA LYS A 374 8.97 7.84 17.41
C LYS A 374 7.71 8.53 16.85
N PRO A 375 6.78 8.94 17.73
CA PRO A 375 5.53 9.58 17.31
C PRO A 375 5.73 10.89 16.53
N GLU A 376 6.81 11.58 16.76
CA GLU A 376 7.16 12.84 16.07
C GLU A 376 7.44 12.65 14.56
N LEU A 377 7.68 11.44 14.11
CA LEU A 377 7.85 11.12 12.69
C LEU A 377 6.52 10.86 11.96
N LEU A 378 5.44 10.63 12.71
CA LEU A 378 4.14 10.31 12.13
C LEU A 378 3.51 11.53 11.45
N PRO A 379 2.69 11.32 10.41
CA PRO A 379 1.92 12.41 9.80
C PRO A 379 0.92 13.02 10.80
N GLY A 380 0.86 14.35 10.85
CA GLY A 380 -0.11 15.05 11.68
C GLY A 380 0.03 14.77 13.19
N LYS A 381 -1.09 14.51 13.82
CA LYS A 381 -1.17 14.09 15.25
C LYS A 381 -1.76 12.69 15.38
N MET A 382 -1.35 11.78 14.52
CA MET A 382 -1.83 10.41 14.55
C MET A 382 -1.43 9.70 15.85
N ASP A 383 -2.34 8.85 16.34
CA ASP A 383 -2.08 7.98 17.47
C ASP A 383 -0.93 7.02 17.13
N PRO A 384 0.13 6.94 17.94
CA PRO A 384 1.21 6.00 17.72
C PRO A 384 0.82 4.54 17.96
N TRP A 385 -0.33 4.25 18.55
CA TRP A 385 -0.79 2.91 18.84
C TRP A 385 -1.07 2.11 17.56
N ILE A 386 -0.57 0.85 17.52
CA ILE A 386 -0.74 -0.07 16.39
C ILE A 386 -1.70 -1.20 16.77
N GLY A 387 -1.50 -1.79 17.94
CA GLY A 387 -2.34 -2.89 18.37
C GLY A 387 -1.92 -3.52 19.70
N ARG A 388 -2.82 -4.32 20.25
CA ARG A 388 -2.63 -5.12 21.47
C ARG A 388 -2.74 -6.60 21.11
N PHE A 389 -1.79 -7.39 21.56
CA PHE A 389 -1.73 -8.82 21.30
C PHE A 389 -1.75 -9.57 22.62
N SER A 390 -2.87 -10.28 22.89
CA SER A 390 -3.07 -11.02 24.14
C SER A 390 -2.65 -12.47 23.97
N VAL A 391 -1.62 -12.90 24.69
CA VAL A 391 -1.10 -14.27 24.67
C VAL A 391 -1.84 -15.08 25.74
N LYS A 392 -2.46 -16.18 25.34
CA LYS A 392 -3.28 -17.05 26.17
C LYS A 392 -2.68 -18.45 26.30
N GLY A 393 -3.10 -19.19 27.32
CA GLY A 393 -2.67 -20.59 27.52
C GLY A 393 -1.31 -20.75 28.19
N VAL A 394 -0.73 -19.66 28.68
CA VAL A 394 0.55 -19.68 29.41
C VAL A 394 0.32 -20.25 30.81
N LYS A 395 1.14 -21.23 31.22
CA LYS A 395 1.11 -21.90 32.50
C LYS A 395 2.53 -22.18 32.95
N PRO A 396 2.81 -22.27 34.27
CA PRO A 396 4.10 -22.78 34.73
C PRO A 396 4.36 -24.17 34.15
N ASP A 397 5.63 -24.52 33.98
CA ASP A 397 6.02 -25.86 33.57
C ASP A 397 5.75 -26.91 34.67
N SER A 398 6.07 -28.17 34.42
CA SER A 398 5.85 -29.27 35.40
C SER A 398 6.70 -29.14 36.69
N LYS A 399 7.64 -28.21 36.71
CA LYS A 399 8.54 -27.91 37.83
C LYS A 399 8.21 -26.59 38.53
N ASP A 400 7.07 -25.97 38.18
CA ASP A 400 6.69 -24.61 38.59
C ASP A 400 7.68 -23.51 38.10
N ASP A 401 8.36 -23.78 37.01
CA ASP A 401 9.29 -22.83 36.38
C ASP A 401 8.61 -22.08 35.20
N PHE A 402 9.29 -21.09 34.65
CA PHE A 402 8.79 -20.28 33.55
C PHE A 402 8.57 -21.09 32.27
N MET A 403 7.43 -20.89 31.62
CA MET A 403 7.24 -21.30 30.25
C MET A 403 8.05 -20.38 29.32
N ILE A 404 8.83 -20.95 28.42
CA ILE A 404 9.55 -20.22 27.38
C ILE A 404 8.62 -19.99 26.20
N CYS A 405 8.03 -18.78 26.13
CA CYS A 405 7.09 -18.38 25.09
C CYS A 405 7.84 -17.71 23.94
N LYS A 406 7.66 -18.19 22.72
CA LYS A 406 8.18 -17.59 21.50
C LYS A 406 7.03 -17.03 20.65
N LEU A 407 7.12 -15.74 20.32
CA LEU A 407 6.11 -15.02 19.55
C LEU A 407 6.70 -14.54 18.24
N LYS A 408 6.07 -14.91 17.14
CA LYS A 408 6.48 -14.54 15.78
C LYS A 408 5.81 -13.23 15.39
N ALA A 409 6.51 -12.10 15.60
CA ALA A 409 6.09 -10.79 15.12
C ALA A 409 6.51 -10.61 13.66
N ARG A 410 5.57 -10.26 12.80
CA ARG A 410 5.80 -10.10 11.37
C ARG A 410 5.26 -8.78 10.86
N LEU A 411 6.10 -8.06 10.16
CA LEU A 411 5.69 -6.99 9.26
C LEU A 411 5.49 -7.61 7.88
N ASN A 412 4.23 -7.70 7.44
CA ASN A 412 3.84 -8.51 6.29
C ASN A 412 3.99 -7.76 4.95
N LEU A 413 3.56 -8.37 3.85
CA LEU A 413 3.58 -7.79 2.49
C LEU A 413 2.75 -6.51 2.34
N HIS A 414 1.80 -6.25 3.25
CA HIS A 414 0.99 -5.04 3.26
C HIS A 414 1.63 -3.90 4.05
N GLY A 415 2.77 -4.15 4.71
CA GLY A 415 3.37 -3.20 5.65
C GLY A 415 2.60 -3.10 6.97
N ILE A 416 1.89 -4.15 7.34
CA ILE A 416 1.05 -4.24 8.55
C ILE A 416 1.70 -5.19 9.54
N LEU A 417 1.70 -4.78 10.81
CA LEU A 417 2.24 -5.57 11.91
C LEU A 417 1.21 -6.58 12.40
N ASN A 418 1.65 -7.84 12.53
CA ASN A 418 0.89 -8.90 13.19
C ASN A 418 1.80 -9.75 14.07
N VAL A 419 1.26 -10.31 15.14
CA VAL A 419 1.84 -11.44 15.85
C VAL A 419 1.13 -12.70 15.34
N GLU A 420 1.73 -13.35 14.34
CA GLU A 420 1.07 -14.41 13.56
C GLU A 420 0.98 -15.72 14.35
N GLN A 421 1.94 -15.96 15.24
CA GLN A 421 2.05 -17.24 15.93
C GLN A 421 2.71 -17.06 17.30
N GLY A 422 2.09 -17.68 18.31
CA GLY A 422 2.71 -17.93 19.59
C GLY A 422 2.92 -19.44 19.77
N TYR A 423 4.04 -19.82 20.37
CA TYR A 423 4.33 -21.20 20.74
C TYR A 423 5.28 -21.23 21.93
N TYR A 424 5.32 -22.37 22.64
CA TYR A 424 6.29 -22.55 23.71
C TYR A 424 7.25 -23.67 23.41
N VAL A 425 8.43 -23.56 23.99
CA VAL A 425 9.54 -24.52 23.84
C VAL A 425 10.01 -25.01 25.19
N GLU A 426 10.55 -26.21 25.22
CA GLU A 426 11.24 -26.79 26.38
C GLU A 426 12.66 -27.17 25.98
N ASP A 427 13.61 -27.00 26.93
CA ASP A 427 14.99 -27.46 26.74
C ASP A 427 15.05 -28.97 26.90
N MET A 428 15.36 -29.68 25.82
CA MET A 428 15.57 -31.12 25.82
C MET A 428 17.01 -31.47 25.48
N GLU A 429 17.55 -32.47 26.15
CA GLU A 429 18.82 -33.06 25.76
C GLU A 429 18.58 -33.97 24.56
N VAL A 430 19.11 -33.61 23.40
CA VAL A 430 19.06 -34.40 22.17
C VAL A 430 20.46 -34.95 21.90
N GLU A 431 20.54 -36.24 21.60
CA GLU A 431 21.81 -36.85 21.17
C GLU A 431 22.00 -36.59 19.68
N GLU A 432 22.99 -35.76 19.34
CA GLU A 432 23.38 -35.53 17.95
C GLU A 432 24.62 -36.34 17.61
N PRO A 433 24.67 -36.98 16.42
CA PRO A 433 25.88 -37.65 15.95
C PRO A 433 27.01 -36.63 15.77
N ILE A 434 28.19 -36.98 16.25
CA ILE A 434 29.38 -36.15 16.06
C ILE A 434 29.76 -36.21 14.59
N PRO A 435 29.87 -35.08 13.87
CA PRO A 435 30.35 -35.08 12.49
C PRO A 435 31.77 -35.65 12.44
N GLU A 436 32.01 -36.62 11.57
CA GLU A 436 33.37 -37.10 11.29
C GLU A 436 34.15 -35.94 10.63
N GLU A 437 35.22 -35.46 11.30
CA GLU A 437 36.21 -34.59 10.68
C GLU A 437 36.87 -35.32 9.51
N LYS A 438 36.57 -34.88 8.30
CA LYS A 438 37.38 -35.26 7.14
C LYS A 438 38.71 -34.53 7.24
N ASP A 439 39.77 -35.29 7.34
CA ASP A 439 41.15 -34.82 7.33
C ASP A 439 41.40 -33.77 6.24
N ALA A 440 41.60 -32.52 6.62
CA ALA A 440 42.13 -31.48 5.74
C ALA A 440 43.66 -31.50 5.88
N GLU A 441 44.34 -31.75 4.79
CA GLU A 441 45.80 -31.75 4.63
C GLU A 441 46.42 -30.47 5.18
N LYS A 442 47.50 -30.69 5.94
CA LYS A 442 48.40 -29.69 6.47
C LYS A 442 49.02 -28.84 5.36
N LYS A 443 48.89 -27.53 5.46
CA LYS A 443 49.87 -26.56 4.98
C LYS A 443 50.30 -25.70 6.14
N ASP A 444 51.63 -25.62 6.33
CA ASP A 444 52.35 -24.99 7.41
C ASP A 444 52.18 -23.46 7.46
N PRO A 445 52.48 -22.83 8.62
CA PRO A 445 52.07 -21.47 8.93
C PRO A 445 53.19 -20.46 8.64
N GLU A 446 52.80 -19.26 8.24
CA GLU A 446 53.64 -18.06 8.41
C GLU A 446 53.06 -17.11 9.47
N VAL A 447 53.97 -16.71 10.30
CA VAL A 447 53.86 -15.96 11.55
C VAL A 447 53.66 -14.47 11.27
N SER A 448 52.73 -13.82 11.98
CA SER A 448 52.98 -12.48 12.50
C SER A 448 52.10 -12.16 13.71
N LEU A 449 52.80 -11.62 14.68
CA LEU A 449 52.51 -11.36 16.08
C LEU A 449 51.61 -10.13 16.32
N GLU A 450 51.00 -10.17 17.52
CA GLU A 450 50.58 -9.07 18.41
C GLU A 450 49.16 -8.57 18.26
N ASN A 451 48.30 -8.50 19.27
CA ASN A 451 48.47 -8.16 20.68
C ASN A 451 47.26 -8.66 21.51
N SER A 452 47.59 -9.10 22.69
CA SER A 452 46.71 -9.49 23.78
C SER A 452 46.04 -8.30 24.47
N SER A 453 44.77 -8.43 24.81
CA SER A 453 44.24 -7.84 26.05
C SER A 453 43.12 -8.70 26.61
N ASN A 454 43.38 -9.28 27.75
CA ASN A 454 42.48 -9.98 28.64
C ASN A 454 41.33 -9.06 29.09
N LEU A 455 40.11 -9.51 28.94
CA LEU A 455 39.01 -9.04 29.76
C LEU A 455 38.16 -10.24 30.21
N VAL A 456 38.12 -10.38 31.53
CA VAL A 456 37.41 -11.36 32.30
C VAL A 456 35.89 -11.26 32.00
N SER A 457 35.28 -12.38 31.67
CA SER A 457 33.83 -12.50 31.52
C SER A 457 33.14 -12.49 32.90
N PRO A 458 32.12 -11.65 33.13
CA PRO A 458 31.26 -11.76 34.29
C PRO A 458 30.25 -12.92 34.12
N PRO A 459 29.65 -13.43 35.21
CA PRO A 459 28.75 -14.57 35.20
C PRO A 459 27.45 -14.24 34.46
N PRO A 460 26.69 -15.25 33.94
CA PRO A 460 25.52 -15.04 33.14
C PRO A 460 24.38 -14.41 33.97
N ILE A 461 23.99 -13.21 33.58
CA ILE A 461 22.80 -12.56 34.13
C ILE A 461 21.57 -13.22 33.43
N LEU A 462 20.75 -13.93 34.22
CA LEU A 462 19.45 -14.41 33.79
C LEU A 462 18.58 -13.20 33.40
N GLY A 463 18.29 -13.07 32.12
CA GLY A 463 17.37 -12.04 31.67
C GLY A 463 17.63 -11.41 30.32
N LYS A 464 18.66 -11.81 29.57
CA LYS A 464 18.88 -11.29 28.22
C LYS A 464 17.96 -11.97 27.21
N ARG A 465 17.12 -11.17 26.58
CA ARG A 465 16.34 -11.54 25.40
C ARG A 465 17.25 -11.63 24.18
N SER A 466 17.07 -12.68 23.41
CA SER A 466 17.63 -12.80 22.07
C SER A 466 16.53 -12.49 21.06
N VAL A 467 16.80 -11.56 20.14
CA VAL A 467 16.06 -11.43 18.88
C VAL A 467 16.89 -12.23 17.88
N GLU A 468 16.35 -13.38 17.45
CA GLU A 468 16.98 -14.18 16.39
C GLU A 468 16.47 -13.64 15.03
N GLU A 469 17.39 -13.32 14.15
CA GLU A 469 17.05 -13.00 12.76
C GLU A 469 16.96 -14.30 11.98
N ASP A 470 15.75 -14.64 11.51
CA ASP A 470 15.60 -15.65 10.47
C ASP A 470 16.07 -15.06 9.14
N GLU A 471 16.90 -15.82 8.41
CA GLU A 471 17.26 -15.46 7.05
C GLU A 471 16.00 -15.22 6.20
N PRO A 472 16.04 -14.32 5.19
CA PRO A 472 14.90 -14.06 4.35
C PRO A 472 14.44 -15.35 3.66
N VAL A 473 13.25 -15.82 4.02
CA VAL A 473 12.62 -16.97 3.37
C VAL A 473 12.33 -16.59 1.93
N SER A 474 13.13 -17.10 1.00
CA SER A 474 12.76 -17.11 -0.40
C SER A 474 11.49 -17.97 -0.53
N LEU A 475 10.39 -17.37 -0.93
CA LEU A 475 9.16 -18.10 -1.27
C LEU A 475 9.41 -18.95 -2.52
N ARG A 476 9.98 -20.13 -2.36
CA ARG A 476 9.86 -21.22 -3.33
C ARG A 476 8.55 -21.92 -3.04
N CYS A 477 7.57 -21.72 -3.91
CA CYS A 477 6.42 -22.59 -4.01
C CYS A 477 6.89 -23.92 -4.60
N GLU A 478 7.00 -24.96 -3.77
CA GLU A 478 7.11 -26.34 -4.27
C GLU A 478 5.74 -26.76 -4.83
N PRO A 479 5.73 -27.43 -6.01
CA PRO A 479 4.50 -27.94 -6.59
C PRO A 479 3.95 -29.10 -5.75
N PRO A 480 2.61 -29.33 -5.71
CA PRO A 480 2.01 -30.38 -4.91
C PRO A 480 2.44 -31.76 -5.41
N ALA A 481 2.91 -32.58 -4.50
CA ALA A 481 3.32 -33.95 -4.74
C ALA A 481 2.15 -34.78 -5.33
N LYS A 482 2.37 -35.35 -6.50
CA LYS A 482 1.45 -36.33 -7.12
C LYS A 482 1.37 -37.57 -6.26
N ARG A 483 0.16 -37.93 -5.81
CA ARG A 483 -0.13 -39.23 -5.19
C ARG A 483 0.10 -40.34 -6.21
N PRO A 484 0.83 -41.43 -5.87
CA PRO A 484 0.89 -42.60 -6.75
C PRO A 484 -0.35 -43.46 -6.57
N TYR A 485 -0.93 -43.83 -7.69
CA TYR A 485 -1.96 -44.88 -7.80
C TYR A 485 -1.43 -46.21 -7.36
N SER A 486 -2.19 -46.91 -6.51
CA SER A 486 -1.99 -48.30 -6.09
C SER A 486 -2.37 -49.24 -7.22
N THR A 487 -1.43 -50.09 -7.63
CA THR A 487 -1.76 -51.36 -8.31
C THR A 487 -1.04 -52.51 -7.61
N THR A 488 -1.85 -53.32 -6.97
CA THR A 488 -1.53 -54.66 -6.46
C THR A 488 -1.08 -55.62 -7.58
N LYS A 489 0.03 -56.35 -7.36
CA LYS A 489 0.13 -57.79 -7.74
C LYS A 489 1.35 -58.48 -7.11
N THR A 490 1.02 -59.42 -6.23
CA THR A 490 1.47 -60.82 -6.00
C THR A 490 2.93 -61.21 -6.22
N SER A 491 3.50 -61.69 -5.10
CA SER A 491 4.28 -62.91 -4.84
C SER A 491 5.45 -63.31 -5.73
N LEU A 492 6.58 -63.46 -5.08
CA LEU A 492 7.36 -64.73 -5.04
C LEU A 492 8.65 -64.49 -4.23
N THR A 493 8.79 -65.28 -3.18
CA THR A 493 10.05 -65.53 -2.46
C THR A 493 10.98 -66.38 -3.33
N PRO A 494 12.30 -66.29 -3.12
CA PRO A 494 12.94 -67.36 -2.36
C PRO A 494 14.05 -66.87 -1.38
N ASP A 495 14.19 -67.73 -0.37
CA ASP A 495 15.26 -67.77 0.62
C ASP A 495 16.66 -67.59 0.08
N LEU A 496 17.51 -66.87 0.83
CA LEU A 496 18.95 -67.16 0.92
C LEU A 496 19.53 -66.60 2.26
N LYS A 497 19.85 -67.56 3.10
CA LYS A 497 20.90 -67.69 4.12
C LYS A 497 21.58 -66.45 4.70
N ALA A 498 21.51 -66.41 6.02
CA ALA A 498 22.36 -65.67 6.95
C ALA A 498 23.85 -65.81 6.64
N MET A 499 24.54 -64.70 6.65
CA MET A 499 25.97 -64.59 7.02
C MET A 499 26.09 -63.52 8.09
N ASP A 500 26.53 -63.94 9.25
CA ASP A 500 27.01 -63.08 10.33
C ASP A 500 28.18 -62.26 9.82
N THR A 501 28.13 -60.96 9.97
CA THR A 501 29.28 -60.07 10.01
C THR A 501 29.02 -58.90 10.96
N ASP A 502 29.74 -59.00 12.05
CA ASP A 502 30.45 -57.96 12.76
C ASP A 502 29.75 -56.66 13.25
N ALA A 503 30.00 -56.40 14.50
CA ALA A 503 29.58 -55.24 15.27
C ALA A 503 29.88 -53.91 14.58
N THR A 504 28.85 -53.24 14.06
CA THR A 504 28.91 -51.85 13.73
C THR A 504 28.98 -51.02 15.03
N GLU A 505 30.10 -50.36 15.28
CA GLU A 505 30.24 -49.34 16.31
C GLU A 505 29.11 -48.31 16.13
N LYS A 506 28.37 -48.08 17.23
CA LYS A 506 27.35 -47.02 17.28
C LYS A 506 28.06 -45.67 17.11
N PRO A 507 27.58 -44.79 16.23
CA PRO A 507 28.18 -43.47 16.09
C PRO A 507 28.23 -42.76 17.45
N LYS A 508 29.34 -42.17 17.76
CA LYS A 508 29.52 -41.39 18.99
C LYS A 508 28.57 -40.19 18.96
N THR A 509 27.60 -40.15 19.86
CA THR A 509 26.66 -39.05 20.02
C THR A 509 27.11 -38.12 21.12
N ARG A 510 26.91 -36.82 20.91
CA ARG A 510 27.06 -35.82 21.99
C ARG A 510 25.69 -35.36 22.43
N LYS A 511 25.50 -35.15 23.74
CA LYS A 511 24.26 -34.56 24.28
C LYS A 511 24.31 -33.05 24.08
N VAL A 512 23.38 -32.52 23.31
CA VAL A 512 23.21 -31.09 23.07
C VAL A 512 21.85 -30.68 23.62
N LYS A 513 21.83 -29.59 24.42
CA LYS A 513 20.55 -28.97 24.83
C LYS A 513 19.95 -28.27 23.63
N LYS A 514 18.77 -28.68 23.18
CA LYS A 514 18.05 -28.12 22.06
C LYS A 514 16.65 -27.71 22.50
N GLN A 515 16.22 -26.50 22.09
CA GLN A 515 14.85 -26.06 22.33
C GLN A 515 13.90 -26.77 21.37
N VAL A 516 12.96 -27.50 21.91
CA VAL A 516 11.96 -28.25 21.15
C VAL A 516 10.59 -27.62 21.35
N ARG A 517 9.90 -27.29 20.24
CA ARG A 517 8.52 -26.79 20.27
C ARG A 517 7.58 -27.86 20.83
N LYS A 518 6.78 -27.50 21.81
CA LYS A 518 5.84 -28.40 22.51
C LYS A 518 4.39 -28.13 22.20
N GLY A 519 4.01 -26.88 21.98
CA GLY A 519 2.64 -26.55 21.68
C GLY A 519 2.46 -25.10 21.28
N ASP A 520 1.24 -24.78 20.83
CA ASP A 520 0.87 -23.45 20.38
C ASP A 520 0.25 -22.63 21.53
N LEU A 521 0.49 -21.33 21.47
CA LEU A 521 -0.10 -20.34 22.36
C LEU A 521 -1.04 -19.46 21.53
N PRO A 522 -2.35 -19.47 21.79
CA PRO A 522 -3.26 -18.57 21.11
C PRO A 522 -2.90 -17.11 21.35
N VAL A 523 -2.80 -16.32 20.27
CA VAL A 523 -2.59 -14.88 20.32
C VAL A 523 -3.85 -14.20 19.78
N VAL A 524 -4.50 -13.39 20.60
CA VAL A 524 -5.70 -12.65 20.21
C VAL A 524 -5.29 -11.21 19.87
N PRO A 525 -5.40 -10.81 18.59
CA PRO A 525 -5.09 -9.44 18.17
C PRO A 525 -6.25 -8.49 18.50
N GLY A 526 -5.93 -7.28 18.93
CA GLY A 526 -6.81 -6.11 18.97
C GLY A 526 -6.13 -4.98 18.21
N THR A 527 -6.67 -4.61 17.07
CA THR A 527 -6.08 -3.62 16.15
C THR A 527 -7.14 -2.61 15.72
N SER A 528 -6.76 -1.65 14.89
CA SER A 528 -7.67 -0.63 14.34
C SER A 528 -8.56 -1.13 13.19
N SER A 529 -8.43 -2.39 12.74
CA SER A 529 -9.34 -2.96 11.74
C SER A 529 -10.78 -3.01 12.25
N LEU A 530 -11.74 -2.82 11.36
CA LEU A 530 -13.16 -3.01 11.65
C LEU A 530 -13.43 -4.47 12.00
N ASP A 531 -14.39 -4.69 12.89
CA ASP A 531 -14.89 -6.03 13.15
C ASP A 531 -15.72 -6.57 11.96
N ASP A 532 -15.87 -7.90 11.89
CA ASP A 532 -16.54 -8.55 10.77
C ASP A 532 -18.02 -8.15 10.64
N ALA A 533 -18.70 -7.85 11.76
CA ALA A 533 -20.09 -7.41 11.76
C ALA A 533 -20.22 -6.01 11.12
N SER A 534 -19.33 -5.09 11.48
CA SER A 534 -19.27 -3.74 10.89
C SER A 534 -18.95 -3.79 9.40
N LYS A 535 -18.00 -4.64 8.97
CA LYS A 535 -17.66 -4.83 7.54
C LYS A 535 -18.85 -5.41 6.76
N THR A 536 -19.52 -6.42 7.31
CA THR A 536 -20.70 -7.04 6.69
C THR A 536 -21.83 -6.02 6.51
N SER A 537 -22.14 -5.25 7.56
CA SER A 537 -23.18 -4.22 7.50
C SER A 537 -22.86 -3.13 6.47
N ALA A 538 -21.60 -2.73 6.37
CA ALA A 538 -21.17 -1.76 5.36
C ALA A 538 -21.27 -2.33 3.93
N ALA A 539 -20.95 -3.62 3.74
CA ALA A 539 -21.06 -4.29 2.45
C ALA A 539 -22.52 -4.47 2.01
N GLU A 540 -23.42 -4.78 2.94
CA GLU A 540 -24.88 -4.85 2.67
C GLU A 540 -25.42 -3.48 2.26
N ALA A 541 -25.07 -2.41 2.98
CA ALA A 541 -25.46 -1.05 2.64
C ALA A 541 -24.96 -0.61 1.26
N GLU A 542 -23.74 -0.97 0.90
CA GLU A 542 -23.16 -0.71 -0.44
C GLU A 542 -23.91 -1.50 -1.52
N ALA A 543 -24.23 -2.76 -1.28
CA ALA A 543 -25.00 -3.58 -2.23
C ALA A 543 -26.40 -3.00 -2.48
N ASP A 544 -27.07 -2.50 -1.44
CA ASP A 544 -28.37 -1.85 -1.56
C ASP A 544 -28.30 -0.54 -2.38
N MET A 545 -27.24 0.25 -2.22
CA MET A 545 -27.00 1.44 -3.03
C MET A 545 -26.76 1.08 -4.49
N ILE A 546 -25.91 0.11 -4.78
CA ILE A 546 -25.64 -0.38 -6.15
C ILE A 546 -26.93 -0.88 -6.80
N MET A 547 -27.78 -1.62 -6.07
CA MET A 547 -29.05 -2.11 -6.59
C MET A 547 -30.01 -0.97 -6.91
N SER A 548 -30.05 0.06 -6.05
CA SER A 548 -30.86 1.27 -6.29
C SER A 548 -30.38 2.03 -7.52
N ASP A 549 -29.09 2.23 -7.68
CA ASP A 549 -28.50 2.91 -8.85
C ASP A 549 -28.79 2.14 -10.14
N LYS A 550 -28.71 0.82 -10.10
CA LYS A 550 -29.05 -0.03 -11.24
C LYS A 550 -30.53 0.09 -11.62
N LEU A 551 -31.41 0.09 -10.63
CA LEU A 551 -32.85 0.24 -10.89
C LEU A 551 -33.18 1.59 -11.56
N VAL A 552 -32.50 2.66 -11.15
CA VAL A 552 -32.64 3.98 -11.79
C VAL A 552 -32.15 3.93 -13.23
N ALA A 553 -30.95 3.38 -13.47
CA ALA A 553 -30.40 3.25 -14.81
C ALA A 553 -31.27 2.40 -15.73
N ASP A 554 -31.71 1.22 -15.27
CA ASP A 554 -32.60 0.33 -16.02
C ASP A 554 -33.95 1.03 -16.34
N THR A 555 -34.45 1.88 -15.42
CA THR A 555 -35.68 2.65 -15.62
C THR A 555 -35.51 3.73 -16.69
N GLU A 556 -34.39 4.46 -16.65
CA GLU A 556 -34.08 5.49 -17.66
C GLU A 556 -33.86 4.86 -19.05
N ASP A 557 -33.18 3.72 -19.12
CA ASP A 557 -33.00 2.99 -20.38
C ASP A 557 -34.36 2.54 -20.96
N LYS A 558 -35.26 2.03 -20.12
CA LYS A 558 -36.63 1.64 -20.57
C LYS A 558 -37.48 2.82 -21.01
N LYS A 559 -37.33 3.97 -20.34
CA LYS A 559 -38.00 5.20 -20.82
C LYS A 559 -37.46 5.62 -22.19
N ASN A 560 -36.16 5.64 -22.39
CA ASN A 560 -35.54 5.98 -23.66
C ASN A 560 -35.92 5.00 -24.77
N GLU A 561 -36.01 3.68 -24.48
CA GLU A 561 -36.50 2.68 -25.42
C GLU A 561 -37.97 2.95 -25.79
N LEU A 562 -38.80 3.27 -24.81
CA LEU A 562 -40.22 3.59 -25.03
C LEU A 562 -40.39 4.85 -25.87
N GLU A 563 -39.67 5.92 -25.55
CA GLU A 563 -39.69 7.16 -26.34
C GLU A 563 -39.25 6.91 -27.79
N THR A 564 -38.16 6.18 -27.98
CA THR A 564 -37.68 5.80 -29.32
C THR A 564 -38.73 5.01 -30.07
N TYR A 565 -39.39 4.05 -29.42
CA TYR A 565 -40.48 3.27 -30.02
C TYR A 565 -41.69 4.14 -30.41
N ILE A 566 -42.10 5.08 -29.53
CA ILE A 566 -43.19 6.00 -29.80
C ILE A 566 -42.91 6.84 -31.05
N TYR A 567 -41.70 7.43 -31.14
CA TYR A 567 -41.33 8.24 -32.30
C TYR A 567 -41.20 7.40 -33.58
N ASP A 568 -40.65 6.20 -33.52
CA ASP A 568 -40.53 5.29 -34.67
C ASP A 568 -41.88 4.86 -35.19
N VAL A 569 -42.81 4.51 -34.29
CA VAL A 569 -44.20 4.12 -34.67
C VAL A 569 -44.96 5.32 -35.21
N ARG A 570 -44.86 6.52 -34.62
CA ARG A 570 -45.49 7.74 -35.17
C ARG A 570 -45.07 8.00 -36.62
N ASN A 571 -43.76 7.94 -36.88
CA ASN A 571 -43.23 8.15 -38.23
C ASN A 571 -43.71 7.06 -39.20
N LYS A 572 -43.70 5.80 -38.80
CA LYS A 572 -44.10 4.68 -39.66
C LYS A 572 -45.60 4.68 -39.99
N ILE A 573 -46.46 5.12 -39.08
CA ILE A 573 -47.91 5.23 -39.32
C ILE A 573 -48.21 6.24 -40.41
N ASP A 574 -47.48 7.32 -40.49
CA ASP A 574 -47.71 8.38 -41.47
C ASP A 574 -46.97 8.13 -42.80
N ASP A 575 -45.96 7.25 -42.82
CA ASP A 575 -45.13 6.95 -44.01
C ASP A 575 -45.30 5.47 -44.44
N ALA A 576 -44.44 4.58 -43.90
CA ALA A 576 -44.31 3.18 -44.38
C ALA A 576 -45.59 2.33 -44.16
N TYR A 577 -46.40 2.64 -43.15
CA TYR A 577 -47.63 1.91 -42.81
C TYR A 577 -48.90 2.70 -43.12
N ALA A 578 -48.79 3.81 -43.85
CA ALA A 578 -49.93 4.69 -44.16
C ALA A 578 -51.06 3.98 -44.88
N GLU A 579 -50.77 2.98 -45.72
CA GLU A 579 -51.77 2.24 -46.52
C GLU A 579 -52.38 1.04 -45.77
N PHE A 580 -51.84 0.63 -44.62
CA PHE A 580 -52.23 -0.57 -43.89
C PHE A 580 -53.23 -0.32 -42.75
N ALA A 581 -53.55 0.93 -42.43
CA ALA A 581 -54.51 1.29 -41.39
C ALA A 581 -55.44 2.41 -41.82
N SER A 582 -56.75 2.31 -41.41
CA SER A 582 -57.72 3.38 -41.62
C SER A 582 -57.38 4.62 -40.78
N ASP A 583 -57.91 5.78 -41.18
CA ASP A 583 -57.70 7.06 -40.48
C ASP A 583 -58.19 7.01 -39.02
N ASP A 584 -59.30 6.28 -38.77
CA ASP A 584 -59.81 6.05 -37.43
C ASP A 584 -58.81 5.22 -36.54
N GLU A 585 -58.17 4.21 -37.09
CA GLU A 585 -57.21 3.38 -36.40
C GLU A 585 -55.93 4.14 -36.14
N LYS A 586 -55.45 4.93 -37.10
CA LYS A 586 -54.30 5.83 -36.94
C LYS A 586 -54.52 6.84 -35.81
N THR A 587 -55.69 7.46 -35.77
CA THR A 587 -56.07 8.42 -34.75
C THR A 587 -56.11 7.80 -33.35
N LYS A 588 -56.70 6.60 -33.22
CA LYS A 588 -56.71 5.86 -31.94
C LYS A 588 -55.32 5.44 -31.48
N LEU A 589 -54.47 5.04 -32.42
CA LEU A 589 -53.08 4.64 -32.09
C LEU A 589 -52.26 5.85 -31.70
N LYS A 590 -52.36 6.98 -32.42
CA LYS A 590 -51.69 8.24 -32.05
C LYS A 590 -52.09 8.71 -30.65
N ALA A 591 -53.36 8.65 -30.31
CA ALA A 591 -53.84 9.01 -28.97
C ALA A 591 -53.26 8.08 -27.87
N LYS A 592 -53.11 6.77 -28.14
CA LYS A 592 -52.45 5.85 -27.20
C LYS A 592 -50.95 6.11 -27.06
N LEU A 593 -50.25 6.44 -28.15
CA LEU A 593 -48.82 6.81 -28.12
C LEU A 593 -48.64 8.11 -27.33
N GLU A 594 -49.49 9.09 -27.49
CA GLU A 594 -49.49 10.34 -26.73
C GLU A 594 -49.73 10.11 -25.23
N GLN A 595 -50.68 9.21 -24.90
CA GLN A 595 -50.90 8.80 -23.51
C GLN A 595 -49.70 8.08 -22.90
N ALA A 596 -48.99 7.24 -23.67
CA ALA A 596 -47.78 6.53 -23.21
C ALA A 596 -46.58 7.47 -23.05
N GLU A 597 -46.50 8.56 -23.83
CA GLU A 597 -45.44 9.57 -23.74
C GLU A 597 -45.56 10.44 -22.47
N VAL A 598 -46.81 10.67 -21.99
CA VAL A 598 -47.10 11.48 -20.79
C VAL A 598 -47.03 10.66 -19.49
N SER A 599 -47.11 9.31 -19.57
CA SER A 599 -47.05 8.45 -18.39
C SER A 599 -45.65 8.09 -18.01
#